data_782f9c746670a3316cf1e27e02774732
#
_entry.id   782f9c746670a3316cf1e27e02774732
#
_cell.length_a   1.000
_cell.length_b   1.000
_cell.length_c   1.000
_cell.angle_alpha   90.00
_cell.angle_beta   90.00
_cell.angle_gamma   90.00
#
_symmetry.space_group_name_H-M   'P 1'
#
loop_
_entity.id
_entity.type
_entity.pdbx_description
1 polymer ?
#
loop_
_entity_poly.entity_id
_entity_poly.type
_entity_poly.pdbx_seq_one_letter_code
_entity_poly.pdbx_strand_id
1 'polypeptide(L)'
;DMVQSRGLGDVYKRQDEQTIIVLNSNDLMLFDKTSLSAKVGKNIRLVLNHTGKIGKEFMGHNFVLLKKDVDVDDFAMLALDFKENEYIPENNDFIVHTKMLGGGESDTINFTIEEPGNYTYVCTFPGHYQIMQGILTIE
;
A
#
# COMPACT_ATOMS: atom_id res chain seq x y z
N ASP A 1 12.80 9.58 -32.28
CA ASP A 1 13.25 9.39 -32.10
C ASP A 1 13.74 9.14 -31.93
N MET A 2 13.66 9.24 -31.82
CA MET A 2 14.25 9.08 -31.59
C MET A 2 15.03 9.32 -31.36
N VAL A 3 15.32 9.87 -31.31
CA VAL A 3 15.93 10.17 -31.07
C VAL A 3 16.18 10.96 -30.86
N GLN A 4 16.14 11.49 -31.06
CA GLN A 4 16.22 12.03 -30.90
C GLN A 4 16.14 12.26 -30.34
N SER A 5 16.21 12.72 -30.80
CA SER A 5 15.58 12.80 -29.83
C SER A 5 15.73 11.86 -28.82
N ARG A 6 16.60 11.81 -28.52
CA ARG A 6 16.95 10.78 -27.70
C ARG A 6 16.65 11.02 -26.24
N GLY A 7 17.06 12.08 -25.62
CA GLY A 7 16.70 12.41 -24.27
C GLY A 7 15.20 12.50 -24.06
N LEU A 8 14.51 13.02 -25.01
CA LEU A 8 13.07 13.15 -24.94
C LEU A 8 12.41 11.76 -24.91
N GLY A 9 12.91 10.85 -25.71
CA GLY A 9 12.40 9.49 -25.72
C GLY A 9 12.59 8.79 -24.38
N ASP A 10 13.74 9.00 -23.74
CA ASP A 10 14.00 8.44 -22.43
C ASP A 10 13.06 8.98 -21.36
N VAL A 11 12.74 10.26 -21.41
CA VAL A 11 11.80 10.87 -20.47
C VAL A 11 10.42 10.23 -20.60
N TYR A 12 9.94 10.05 -21.81
CA TYR A 12 8.66 9.42 -22.04
C TYR A 12 8.65 7.98 -21.54
N LYS A 13 9.71 7.23 -21.75
CA LYS A 13 9.78 5.85 -21.28
C LYS A 13 9.69 5.79 -19.77
N ARG A 14 10.37 6.70 -19.07
CA ARG A 14 10.31 6.69 -17.61
C ARG A 14 8.91 7.00 -17.09
N GLN A 15 8.18 7.90 -17.73
CA GLN A 15 6.81 8.18 -17.34
C GLN A 15 5.90 6.99 -17.60
N ASP A 16 6.09 6.32 -18.73
CA ASP A 16 5.29 5.15 -19.08
C ASP A 16 5.56 3.97 -18.14
N GLU A 17 6.70 3.99 -17.45
CA GLU A 17 7.07 2.89 -16.55
C GLU A 17 6.52 3.06 -15.15
N GLN A 18 5.96 4.23 -14.82
CA GLN A 18 5.36 4.45 -13.50
C GLN A 18 3.96 3.88 -13.45
N THR A 19 3.66 3.18 -12.35
CA THR A 19 2.31 2.71 -12.07
C THR A 19 1.69 3.59 -11.00
N ILE A 20 0.50 4.11 -11.25
CA ILE A 20 -0.24 4.89 -10.26
C ILE A 20 -1.43 4.07 -9.81
N ILE A 21 -1.53 3.81 -8.51
CA ILE A 21 -2.60 3.03 -7.92
C ILE A 21 -3.35 3.93 -6.94
N VAL A 22 -4.66 4.02 -7.10
CA VAL A 22 -5.53 4.72 -6.15
C VAL A 22 -6.35 3.67 -5.43
N LEU A 23 -6.19 3.58 -4.12
CA LEU A 23 -6.91 2.63 -3.29
C LEU A 23 -7.77 3.42 -2.30
N ASN A 24 -9.05 3.14 -2.28
CA ASN A 24 -9.97 3.82 -1.38
C ASN A 24 -10.41 2.89 -0.25
N SER A 25 -10.65 3.48 0.91
CA SER A 25 -11.18 2.77 2.06
C SER A 25 -12.34 3.59 2.63
N ASN A 26 -13.17 2.98 3.45
CA ASN A 26 -14.41 3.64 3.87
C ASN A 26 -14.81 3.26 5.30
N ASP A 27 -15.95 3.78 5.75
CA ASP A 27 -16.46 3.52 7.10
C ASP A 27 -17.10 2.13 7.24
N LEU A 28 -17.16 1.35 6.16
CA LEU A 28 -17.63 -0.02 6.19
C LEU A 28 -16.47 -1.01 6.36
N MET A 29 -15.27 -0.50 6.65
CA MET A 29 -14.09 -1.32 6.89
C MET A 29 -13.70 -2.11 5.62
N LEU A 30 -13.73 -1.45 4.46
CA LEU A 30 -13.44 -2.09 3.18
C LEU A 30 -12.40 -1.29 2.41
N PHE A 31 -11.50 -2.01 1.72
CA PHE A 31 -10.78 -1.46 0.58
C PHE A 31 -11.65 -1.63 -0.66
N ASP A 32 -11.61 -0.67 -1.57
CA ASP A 32 -12.38 -0.80 -2.81
C ASP A 32 -11.74 -1.74 -3.82
N LYS A 33 -10.51 -2.18 -3.57
CA LYS A 33 -9.82 -3.15 -4.40
C LYS A 33 -9.10 -4.15 -3.53
N THR A 34 -9.14 -5.41 -3.90
CA THR A 34 -8.42 -6.48 -3.20
C THR A 34 -7.39 -7.16 -4.09
N SER A 35 -7.23 -6.68 -5.31
CA SER A 35 -6.26 -7.19 -6.27
C SER A 35 -5.68 -6.03 -7.04
N LEU A 36 -4.38 -5.86 -6.94
CA LEU A 36 -3.63 -4.80 -7.58
C LEU A 36 -2.49 -5.42 -8.37
N SER A 37 -1.98 -4.72 -9.38
CA SER A 37 -0.82 -5.19 -10.13
C SER A 37 0.09 -4.03 -10.51
N ALA A 38 1.37 -4.33 -10.66
CA ALA A 38 2.38 -3.38 -11.08
C ALA A 38 3.56 -4.12 -11.68
N LYS A 39 4.49 -3.37 -12.28
CA LYS A 39 5.64 -3.94 -12.97
C LYS A 39 6.85 -3.99 -12.06
N VAL A 40 7.60 -5.10 -12.17
CA VAL A 40 8.85 -5.27 -11.43
C VAL A 40 9.84 -4.17 -11.82
N GLY A 41 10.53 -3.62 -10.82
CA GLY A 41 11.58 -2.63 -11.06
C GLY A 41 11.09 -1.24 -11.45
N LYS A 42 9.79 -1.02 -11.53
CA LYS A 42 9.24 0.28 -11.91
C LYS A 42 8.68 0.99 -10.69
N ASN A 43 8.69 2.31 -10.70
CA ASN A 43 8.16 3.07 -9.58
C ASN A 43 6.65 2.88 -9.46
N ILE A 44 6.20 2.64 -8.24
CA ILE A 44 4.78 2.53 -7.91
C ILE A 44 4.43 3.71 -7.03
N ARG A 45 3.42 4.46 -7.44
CA ARG A 45 2.88 5.54 -6.63
C ARG A 45 1.50 5.11 -6.15
N LEU A 46 1.37 4.88 -4.86
CA LEU A 46 0.12 4.44 -4.28
C LEU A 46 -0.49 5.56 -3.45
N VAL A 47 -1.73 5.88 -3.76
CA VAL A 47 -2.52 6.86 -3.03
C VAL A 47 -3.59 6.11 -2.26
N LEU A 48 -3.55 6.22 -0.93
CA LEU A 48 -4.61 5.68 -0.08
C LEU A 48 -5.51 6.81 0.35
N ASN A 49 -6.81 6.66 0.12
CA ASN A 49 -7.83 7.60 0.57
C ASN A 49 -8.74 6.93 1.58
N HIS A 50 -9.08 7.65 2.64
CA HIS A 50 -10.16 7.25 3.54
C HIS A 50 -11.36 8.10 3.18
N THR A 51 -12.32 7.52 2.47
CA THR A 51 -13.47 8.27 1.96
C THR A 51 -14.61 8.39 2.98
N GLY A 52 -14.41 7.85 4.18
CA GLY A 52 -15.41 7.90 5.24
C GLY A 52 -15.37 9.20 6.01
N LYS A 53 -16.05 9.20 7.16
CA LYS A 53 -16.16 10.35 8.04
C LYS A 53 -15.72 10.07 9.46
N ILE A 54 -15.55 8.80 9.83
CA ILE A 54 -15.22 8.40 11.19
C ILE A 54 -13.74 8.61 11.43
N GLY A 55 -13.39 9.16 12.57
CA GLY A 55 -12.01 9.48 12.92
C GLY A 55 -11.13 8.25 13.10
N LYS A 56 -9.83 8.47 13.09
CA LYS A 56 -8.88 7.35 13.10
C LYS A 56 -8.83 6.61 14.43
N GLU A 57 -9.40 7.18 15.50
CA GLU A 57 -9.49 6.47 16.77
C GLU A 57 -10.45 5.29 16.71
N PHE A 58 -11.43 5.35 15.83
CA PHE A 58 -12.49 4.35 15.74
C PHE A 58 -12.51 3.62 14.40
N MET A 59 -12.02 4.23 13.33
CA MET A 59 -12.06 3.66 12.00
C MET A 59 -10.81 4.04 11.25
N GLY A 60 -9.64 3.81 11.84
CA GLY A 60 -8.38 4.08 11.18
C GLY A 60 -8.10 3.10 10.07
N HIS A 61 -7.52 3.59 8.98
CA HIS A 61 -7.11 2.75 7.87
C HIS A 61 -5.69 3.09 7.45
N ASN A 62 -4.90 2.05 7.17
CA ASN A 62 -3.58 2.21 6.58
C ASN A 62 -3.38 1.14 5.51
N PHE A 63 -2.28 1.25 4.80
CA PHE A 63 -1.85 0.27 3.82
C PHE A 63 -0.45 -0.16 4.25
N VAL A 64 -0.27 -1.45 4.53
CA VAL A 64 1.02 -2.00 4.88
C VAL A 64 1.30 -3.14 3.91
N LEU A 65 2.38 -3.03 3.15
CA LEU A 65 2.75 -4.04 2.16
C LEU A 65 3.77 -4.99 2.79
N LEU A 66 3.38 -6.24 2.92
CA LEU A 66 4.21 -7.24 3.58
C LEU A 66 5.22 -7.85 2.61
N LYS A 67 6.34 -8.30 3.13
CA LYS A 67 7.28 -9.11 2.35
C LYS A 67 6.66 -10.46 2.06
N LYS A 68 7.19 -11.16 1.06
CA LYS A 68 6.72 -12.51 0.74
C LYS A 68 6.89 -13.42 1.94
N ASP A 69 6.02 -14.38 2.04
CA ASP A 69 6.05 -15.44 3.08
C ASP A 69 5.82 -14.95 4.50
N VAL A 70 5.43 -13.69 4.68
CA VAL A 70 5.02 -13.20 6.00
C VAL A 70 3.58 -13.61 6.25
N ASP A 71 3.33 -14.22 7.42
CA ASP A 71 1.98 -14.60 7.82
C ASP A 71 1.21 -13.36 8.22
N VAL A 72 0.09 -13.13 7.57
CA VAL A 72 -0.71 -11.92 7.77
C VAL A 72 -1.32 -11.88 9.17
N ASP A 73 -1.78 -13.02 9.67
CA ASP A 73 -2.38 -13.09 11.00
C ASP A 73 -1.36 -12.75 12.08
N ASP A 74 -0.17 -13.34 11.98
CA ASP A 74 0.91 -13.06 12.93
C ASP A 74 1.31 -11.60 12.90
N PHE A 75 1.44 -11.04 11.70
CA PHE A 75 1.82 -9.63 11.56
C PHE A 75 0.77 -8.71 12.18
N ALA A 76 -0.48 -8.95 11.89
CA ALA A 76 -1.57 -8.11 12.40
C ALA A 76 -1.71 -8.21 13.91
N MET A 77 -1.50 -9.42 14.46
CA MET A 77 -1.55 -9.60 15.91
C MET A 77 -0.39 -8.88 16.60
N LEU A 78 0.80 -8.97 16.02
CA LEU A 78 1.95 -8.25 16.56
C LEU A 78 1.72 -6.72 16.50
N ALA A 79 1.07 -6.25 15.45
CA ALA A 79 0.83 -4.82 15.27
C ALA A 79 0.03 -4.21 16.42
N LEU A 80 -0.79 -5.01 17.10
CA LEU A 80 -1.58 -4.52 18.24
C LEU A 80 -0.71 -3.97 19.36
N ASP A 81 0.53 -4.45 19.48
CA ASP A 81 1.45 -4.00 20.52
C ASP A 81 2.12 -2.66 20.18
N PHE A 82 1.85 -2.12 18.99
CA PHE A 82 2.53 -0.92 18.50
C PHE A 82 1.56 0.24 18.29
N LYS A 83 0.59 0.39 19.18
CA LYS A 83 -0.39 1.48 19.11
C LYS A 83 0.30 2.85 19.04
N GLU A 84 1.39 3.03 19.80
CA GLU A 84 2.11 4.31 19.83
C GLU A 84 2.83 4.59 18.51
N ASN A 85 2.98 3.61 17.66
CA ASN A 85 3.59 3.76 16.33
C ASN A 85 2.54 3.53 15.23
N GLU A 86 1.31 3.92 15.48
CA GLU A 86 0.20 3.76 14.54
C GLU A 86 0.04 2.33 14.05
N TYR A 87 0.28 1.37 14.94
CA TYR A 87 0.13 -0.06 14.65
C TYR A 87 1.08 -0.56 13.56
N ILE A 88 2.29 0.03 13.50
CA ILE A 88 3.35 -0.45 12.62
C ILE A 88 4.43 -1.12 13.48
N PRO A 89 4.61 -2.44 13.36
CA PRO A 89 5.65 -3.15 14.11
C PRO A 89 7.07 -2.68 13.75
N GLU A 90 7.96 -2.78 14.71
CA GLU A 90 9.37 -2.45 14.50
C GLU A 90 10.12 -3.73 14.10
N ASN A 91 9.88 -4.19 12.87
CA ASN A 91 10.57 -5.36 12.32
C ASN A 91 10.77 -5.16 10.82
N ASN A 92 11.28 -6.20 10.16
CA ASN A 92 11.62 -6.15 8.74
C ASN A 92 10.62 -6.95 7.89
N ASP A 93 9.42 -7.18 8.38
CA ASP A 93 8.45 -8.01 7.67
C ASP A 93 7.60 -7.25 6.66
N PHE A 94 7.75 -5.93 6.58
CA PHE A 94 7.02 -5.14 5.60
C PHE A 94 7.98 -4.33 4.72
N ILE A 95 7.49 -3.93 3.55
CA ILE A 95 8.27 -3.18 2.56
C ILE A 95 8.04 -1.69 2.72
N VAL A 96 6.78 -1.29 2.85
CA VAL A 96 6.38 0.12 2.88
C VAL A 96 5.01 0.22 3.54
N HIS A 97 4.71 1.38 4.11
CA HIS A 97 3.39 1.61 4.69
C HIS A 97 2.99 3.08 4.58
N THR A 98 1.70 3.33 4.65
CA THR A 98 1.15 4.69 4.79
C THR A 98 1.02 5.04 6.25
N LYS A 99 0.66 6.29 6.50
CA LYS A 99 0.17 6.72 7.81
C LYS A 99 -1.18 6.06 8.09
N MET A 100 -1.58 6.05 9.36
CA MET A 100 -2.94 5.70 9.73
C MET A 100 -3.85 6.90 9.44
N LEU A 101 -4.92 6.66 8.67
CA LEU A 101 -5.80 7.71 8.21
C LEU A 101 -7.15 7.64 8.90
N GLY A 102 -7.69 8.82 9.25
CA GLY A 102 -9.09 8.96 9.60
C GLY A 102 -9.91 9.42 8.41
N GLY A 103 -11.23 9.48 8.58
CA GLY A 103 -12.13 9.87 7.50
C GLY A 103 -11.74 11.19 6.86
N GLY A 104 -11.72 11.22 5.54
CA GLY A 104 -11.37 12.40 4.77
C GLY A 104 -9.89 12.60 4.54
N GLU A 105 -9.02 11.76 5.11
CA GLU A 105 -7.58 11.91 4.96
C GLU A 105 -7.03 11.03 3.84
N SER A 106 -5.85 11.40 3.36
CA SER A 106 -5.15 10.67 2.30
C SER A 106 -3.66 10.65 2.57
N ASP A 107 -2.97 9.65 2.03
CA ASP A 107 -1.53 9.58 2.06
C ASP A 107 -1.03 8.96 0.75
N THR A 108 0.14 9.39 0.31
CA THR A 108 0.77 8.89 -0.91
C THR A 108 2.14 8.33 -0.58
N ILE A 109 2.42 7.13 -1.07
CA ILE A 109 3.74 6.52 -0.92
C ILE A 109 4.28 6.12 -2.29
N ASN A 110 5.60 6.13 -2.41
CA ASN A 110 6.30 5.72 -3.63
C ASN A 110 7.28 4.61 -3.27
N PHE A 111 7.31 3.56 -4.08
CA PHE A 111 8.19 2.44 -3.82
C PHE A 111 8.43 1.65 -5.10
N THR A 112 9.45 0.78 -5.05
CA THR A 112 9.82 -0.09 -6.16
C THR A 112 10.02 -1.50 -5.60
N ILE A 113 9.55 -2.52 -6.32
CA ILE A 113 9.76 -3.91 -5.94
C ILE A 113 10.55 -4.59 -7.02
N GLU A 114 11.69 -5.17 -6.64
CA GLU A 114 12.63 -5.75 -7.61
C GLU A 114 12.39 -7.23 -7.87
N GLU A 115 11.57 -7.89 -7.08
CA GLU A 115 11.33 -9.32 -7.21
C GLU A 115 9.87 -9.58 -7.58
N PRO A 116 9.60 -10.28 -8.68
CA PRO A 116 8.21 -10.59 -9.06
C PRO A 116 7.57 -11.54 -8.05
N GLY A 117 6.26 -11.52 -7.99
CA GLY A 117 5.50 -12.36 -7.10
C GLY A 117 4.27 -11.68 -6.55
N ASN A 118 3.62 -12.35 -5.62
CA ASN A 118 2.42 -11.86 -4.97
C ASN A 118 2.76 -11.38 -3.57
N TYR A 119 2.32 -10.17 -3.25
CA TYR A 119 2.59 -9.53 -1.97
C TYR A 119 1.27 -9.14 -1.32
N THR A 120 1.10 -9.49 -0.05
CA THR A 120 -0.12 -9.14 0.67
C THR A 120 -0.03 -7.72 1.19
N TYR A 121 -1.11 -6.95 1.03
CA TYR A 121 -1.24 -5.67 1.74
C TYR A 121 -2.41 -5.77 2.72
N VAL A 122 -2.30 -5.03 3.82
CA VAL A 122 -3.23 -5.19 4.94
C VAL A 122 -3.37 -3.87 5.68
N CYS A 123 -4.54 -3.66 6.29
CA CYS A 123 -4.76 -2.61 7.27
C CYS A 123 -4.53 -3.19 8.65
N THR A 124 -3.67 -2.53 9.45
CA THR A 124 -3.31 -3.04 10.77
C THR A 124 -4.11 -2.42 11.92
N PHE A 125 -5.07 -1.54 11.64
CA PHE A 125 -5.94 -1.04 12.69
C PHE A 125 -6.65 -2.22 13.37
N PRO A 126 -6.77 -2.23 14.72
CA PRO A 126 -7.31 -3.40 15.42
C PRO A 126 -8.66 -3.85 14.87
N GLY A 127 -8.75 -5.14 14.59
CA GLY A 127 -9.97 -5.76 14.11
C GLY A 127 -10.24 -5.64 12.62
N HIS A 128 -9.37 -4.97 11.84
CA HIS A 128 -9.65 -4.72 10.43
C HIS A 128 -9.01 -5.72 9.48
N TYR A 129 -7.91 -6.37 9.86
CA TYR A 129 -7.06 -7.08 8.92
C TYR A 129 -7.76 -8.26 8.21
N GLN A 130 -8.71 -8.89 8.86
CA GLN A 130 -9.38 -10.05 8.26
C GLN A 130 -10.17 -9.68 7.01
N ILE A 131 -10.70 -8.46 6.98
CA ILE A 131 -11.49 -7.97 5.86
C ILE A 131 -10.67 -7.06 4.96
N MET A 132 -9.83 -6.21 5.55
CA MET A 132 -9.06 -5.21 4.82
C MET A 132 -7.69 -5.74 4.47
N GLN A 133 -7.65 -6.59 3.45
CA GLN A 133 -6.40 -7.09 2.88
C GLN A 133 -6.60 -7.43 1.41
N GLY A 134 -5.49 -7.53 0.70
CA GLY A 134 -5.52 -7.89 -0.71
C GLY A 134 -4.13 -8.29 -1.18
N ILE A 135 -4.02 -8.51 -2.48
CA ILE A 135 -2.78 -8.98 -3.11
C ILE A 135 -2.32 -7.97 -4.15
N LEU A 136 -1.06 -7.59 -4.07
CA LEU A 136 -0.37 -6.84 -5.11
C LEU A 136 0.51 -7.82 -5.89
N THR A 137 0.21 -7.98 -7.17
CA THR A 137 0.97 -8.87 -8.04
C THR A 137 2.01 -8.04 -8.80
N ILE A 138 3.27 -8.44 -8.67
CA ILE A 138 4.40 -7.79 -9.36
C ILE A 138 4.85 -8.72 -10.48
N GLU A 139 4.85 -8.21 -11.69
CA GLU A 139 5.19 -9.05 -12.85
C GLU A 139 6.07 -8.35 -13.90
#